data_073ff5c2a4f49eee9ea2581cba989d2c
#
_entry.id   073ff5c2a4f49eee9ea2581cba989d2c
#
_cell.length_a   1.000
_cell.length_b   1.000
_cell.length_c   1.000
_cell.angle_alpha   90.00
_cell.angle_beta   90.00
_cell.angle_gamma   90.00
#
_symmetry.space_group_name_H-M   'P 1'
#
loop_
_entity.id
_entity.type
_entity.pdbx_description
1 polymer ?
#
loop_
_entity_poly.entity_id
_entity_poly.type
_entity_poly.pdbx_seq_one_letter_code
_entity_poly.pdbx_strand_id
1 'polypeptide(L)'
;MIAVDGPSGSGKSSASKGVARELGLRYLDTGAMYRALTWWFMTENVDPADTDLIAARAAEPSVEVSADPGNPWTRVDGTDVSSEIRTQEVSARVSAVARVPAVREHLIARQRAIIAAARPGVVAEGRDIGTVVAPAAQLKVFLTADPGARARRRAAELSADAGETEAAQARRDRLDAAQSEMAADALLLDATDLTLDEVIEKITRLARERGAGLFIPEGAELVALPGQGQEDKGSWAWAGDQSS
;
A
#
# COMPACT_ATOMS: atom_id res chain seq x y z
N MET A 1 -10.61 -1.76 -6.67
CA MET A 1 -9.22 -1.42 -6.25
C MET A 1 -9.22 -0.22 -5.33
N ILE A 2 -8.49 -0.31 -4.21
CA ILE A 2 -8.29 0.76 -3.23
C ILE A 2 -6.81 1.11 -3.19
N ALA A 3 -6.48 2.39 -3.36
CA ALA A 3 -5.12 2.93 -3.25
C ALA A 3 -4.97 3.65 -1.90
N VAL A 4 -3.93 3.33 -1.14
CA VAL A 4 -3.64 3.97 0.15
C VAL A 4 -2.22 4.52 0.11
N ASP A 5 -2.10 5.83 -0.05
CA ASP A 5 -0.84 6.55 -0.07
C ASP A 5 -0.61 7.35 1.21
N GLY A 6 0.60 7.82 1.42
CA GLY A 6 0.92 8.70 2.55
C GLY A 6 2.33 8.50 3.11
N PRO A 7 2.78 9.33 4.06
CA PRO A 7 4.13 9.34 4.60
C PRO A 7 4.46 8.09 5.44
N SER A 8 5.73 7.92 5.79
CA SER A 8 6.20 6.83 6.65
C SER A 8 5.58 6.94 8.05
N GLY A 9 5.19 5.80 8.65
CA GLY A 9 4.62 5.77 10.00
C GLY A 9 3.18 6.26 10.13
N SER A 10 2.48 6.61 9.03
CA SER A 10 1.06 7.01 9.08
C SER A 10 0.09 5.86 9.42
N GLY A 11 0.57 4.60 9.46
CA GLY A 11 -0.27 3.44 9.74
C GLY A 11 -0.84 2.74 8.51
N LYS A 12 -0.39 3.11 7.29
CA LYS A 12 -0.90 2.54 6.04
C LYS A 12 -0.94 1.02 6.03
N SER A 13 0.16 0.36 6.38
CA SER A 13 0.28 -1.11 6.28
C SER A 13 -0.72 -1.83 7.17
N SER A 14 -0.90 -1.36 8.40
CA SER A 14 -1.87 -1.93 9.33
C SER A 14 -3.30 -1.67 8.87
N ALA A 15 -3.59 -0.42 8.46
CA ALA A 15 -4.90 -0.03 7.95
C ALA A 15 -5.26 -0.78 6.66
N SER A 16 -4.35 -0.83 5.68
CA SER A 16 -4.58 -1.50 4.39
C SER A 16 -4.80 -3.00 4.54
N LYS A 17 -4.04 -3.67 5.45
CA LYS A 17 -4.29 -5.07 5.78
C LYS A 17 -5.63 -5.29 6.45
N GLY A 18 -6.00 -4.42 7.39
CA GLY A 18 -7.31 -4.47 8.06
C GLY A 18 -8.46 -4.31 7.07
N VAL A 19 -8.40 -3.28 6.22
CA VAL A 19 -9.40 -3.04 5.17
C VAL A 19 -9.47 -4.21 4.18
N ALA A 20 -8.33 -4.76 3.77
CA ALA A 20 -8.31 -5.91 2.87
C ALA A 20 -9.00 -7.14 3.48
N ARG A 21 -8.77 -7.42 4.77
CA ARG A 21 -9.45 -8.51 5.50
C ARG A 21 -10.95 -8.27 5.61
N GLU A 22 -11.35 -7.06 6.01
CA GLU A 22 -12.73 -6.66 6.21
C GLU A 22 -13.58 -6.74 4.94
N LEU A 23 -12.96 -6.46 3.78
CA LEU A 23 -13.60 -6.49 2.47
C LEU A 23 -13.34 -7.78 1.68
N GLY A 24 -12.60 -8.74 2.23
CA GLY A 24 -12.23 -9.97 1.52
C GLY A 24 -11.33 -9.74 0.30
N LEU A 25 -10.55 -8.65 0.30
CA LEU A 25 -9.67 -8.28 -0.80
C LEU A 25 -8.25 -8.81 -0.62
N ARG A 26 -7.48 -8.80 -1.72
CA ARG A 26 -6.02 -8.97 -1.68
C ARG A 26 -5.34 -7.73 -1.11
N TYR A 27 -4.09 -7.88 -0.71
CA TYR A 27 -3.26 -6.80 -0.16
C TYR A 27 -1.93 -6.73 -0.90
N LEU A 28 -1.46 -5.52 -1.21
CA LEU A 28 -0.16 -5.30 -1.84
C LEU A 28 0.63 -4.22 -1.10
N ASP A 29 1.73 -4.62 -0.45
CA ASP A 29 2.76 -3.74 0.12
C ASP A 29 3.79 -3.42 -0.97
N THR A 30 3.62 -2.30 -1.68
CA THR A 30 4.60 -1.91 -2.70
C THR A 30 5.93 -1.48 -2.09
N GLY A 31 5.90 -0.93 -0.89
CA GLY A 31 7.10 -0.56 -0.15
C GLY A 31 7.99 -1.77 0.18
N ALA A 32 7.40 -2.95 0.41
CA ALA A 32 8.15 -4.18 0.59
C ALA A 32 8.94 -4.57 -0.67
N MET A 33 8.40 -4.33 -1.86
CA MET A 33 9.09 -4.63 -3.14
C MET A 33 10.35 -3.76 -3.32
N TYR A 34 10.25 -2.44 -3.04
CA TYR A 34 11.41 -1.55 -3.08
C TYR A 34 12.45 -1.92 -2.01
N ARG A 35 12.02 -2.32 -0.82
CA ARG A 35 12.90 -2.78 0.25
C ARG A 35 13.59 -4.10 -0.10
N ALA A 36 12.88 -5.02 -0.73
CA ALA A 36 13.45 -6.30 -1.20
C ALA A 36 14.57 -6.07 -2.21
N LEU A 37 14.32 -5.20 -3.19
CA LEU A 37 15.34 -4.87 -4.17
C LEU A 37 16.53 -4.12 -3.53
N THR A 38 16.27 -3.25 -2.56
CA THR A 38 17.33 -2.57 -1.79
C THR A 38 18.17 -3.57 -1.00
N TRP A 39 17.53 -4.54 -0.33
CA TRP A 39 18.19 -5.60 0.40
C TRP A 39 19.10 -6.43 -0.54
N TRP A 40 18.59 -6.80 -1.71
CA TRP A 40 19.38 -7.52 -2.70
C TRP A 40 20.62 -6.73 -3.14
N PHE A 41 20.49 -5.45 -3.48
CA PHE A 41 21.64 -4.61 -3.80
C PHE A 41 22.67 -4.55 -2.66
N MET A 42 22.21 -4.53 -1.42
CA MET A 42 23.11 -4.55 -0.27
C MET A 42 23.87 -5.89 -0.16
N THR A 43 23.21 -7.02 -0.41
CA THR A 43 23.87 -8.33 -0.39
C THR A 43 24.88 -8.49 -1.53
N GLU A 44 24.63 -7.84 -2.65
CA GLU A 44 25.53 -7.74 -3.79
C GLU A 44 26.65 -6.69 -3.63
N ASN A 45 26.72 -6.02 -2.47
CA ASN A 45 27.65 -4.94 -2.17
C ASN A 45 27.60 -3.78 -3.17
N VAL A 46 26.41 -3.48 -3.72
CA VAL A 46 26.19 -2.32 -4.59
C VAL A 46 26.01 -1.07 -3.74
N ASP A 47 26.80 -0.02 -4.03
CA ASP A 47 26.64 1.28 -3.37
C ASP A 47 25.28 1.92 -3.78
N PRO A 48 24.43 2.32 -2.83
CA PRO A 48 23.20 3.06 -3.13
C PRO A 48 23.40 4.37 -3.89
N ALA A 49 24.62 4.92 -3.92
CA ALA A 49 24.97 6.10 -4.69
C ALA A 49 25.29 5.79 -6.15
N ASP A 50 25.60 4.54 -6.50
CA ASP A 50 25.87 4.11 -7.87
C ASP A 50 24.57 3.85 -8.63
N THR A 51 23.94 4.94 -9.06
CA THR A 51 22.65 4.90 -9.74
C THR A 51 22.69 4.17 -11.08
N ASP A 52 23.83 4.21 -11.77
CA ASP A 52 23.99 3.56 -13.08
C ASP A 52 24.06 2.03 -12.93
N LEU A 53 24.83 1.55 -11.95
CA LEU A 53 24.89 0.11 -11.66
C LEU A 53 23.55 -0.41 -11.14
N ILE A 54 22.86 0.35 -10.27
CA ILE A 54 21.51 0.00 -9.81
C ILE A 54 20.53 -0.07 -10.98
N ALA A 55 20.58 0.91 -11.89
CA ALA A 55 19.72 0.92 -13.07
C ALA A 55 19.97 -0.28 -13.99
N ALA A 56 21.24 -0.62 -14.24
CA ALA A 56 21.61 -1.75 -15.10
C ALA A 56 21.15 -3.10 -14.53
N ARG A 57 21.12 -3.23 -13.20
CA ARG A 57 20.84 -4.49 -12.50
C ARG A 57 19.42 -4.58 -11.90
N ALA A 58 18.58 -3.56 -12.10
CA ALA A 58 17.26 -3.47 -11.45
C ALA A 58 16.31 -4.66 -11.70
N ALA A 59 16.47 -5.35 -12.81
CA ALA A 59 15.63 -6.47 -13.22
C ALA A 59 16.28 -7.86 -12.98
N GLU A 60 17.49 -7.92 -12.41
CA GLU A 60 18.17 -9.21 -12.18
C GLU A 60 17.45 -10.07 -11.13
N PRO A 61 17.07 -9.57 -9.92
CA PRO A 61 16.45 -10.42 -8.93
C PRO A 61 14.94 -10.62 -9.18
N SER A 62 14.46 -11.80 -8.87
CA SER A 62 13.04 -12.08 -8.80
C SER A 62 12.49 -11.64 -7.45
N VAL A 63 11.72 -10.55 -7.43
CA VAL A 63 11.04 -10.08 -6.22
C VAL A 63 9.61 -10.58 -6.21
N GLU A 64 9.23 -11.34 -5.20
CA GLU A 64 7.89 -11.90 -5.01
C GLU A 64 7.28 -11.40 -3.70
N VAL A 65 5.98 -11.14 -3.70
CA VAL A 65 5.23 -10.71 -2.50
C VAL A 65 3.93 -11.48 -2.38
N SER A 66 3.56 -11.82 -1.15
CA SER A 66 2.24 -12.37 -0.87
C SER A 66 1.18 -11.29 -1.05
N ALA A 67 0.07 -11.67 -1.66
CA ALA A 67 -1.14 -10.86 -1.73
C ALA A 67 -2.18 -11.25 -0.66
N ASP A 68 -1.83 -12.11 0.28
CA ASP A 68 -2.68 -12.52 1.39
C ASP A 68 -2.52 -11.54 2.57
N PRO A 69 -3.56 -10.77 2.96
CA PRO A 69 -3.47 -9.87 4.10
C PRO A 69 -3.29 -10.60 5.44
N GLY A 70 -3.61 -11.90 5.50
CA GLY A 70 -3.44 -12.75 6.68
C GLY A 70 -2.04 -13.28 6.86
N ASN A 71 -1.33 -13.51 5.75
CA ASN A 71 0.01 -14.08 5.73
C ASN A 71 0.92 -13.36 4.74
N PRO A 72 1.32 -12.10 5.01
CA PRO A 72 2.23 -11.35 4.14
C PRO A 72 3.65 -11.89 4.24
N TRP A 73 4.26 -12.16 3.11
CA TRP A 73 5.68 -12.50 2.97
C TRP A 73 6.29 -11.82 1.75
N THR A 74 7.61 -11.72 1.76
CA THR A 74 8.40 -11.17 0.65
C THR A 74 9.60 -12.08 0.39
N ARG A 75 9.82 -12.43 -0.87
CA ARG A 75 10.95 -13.27 -1.29
C ARG A 75 11.78 -12.58 -2.36
N VAL A 76 13.07 -12.87 -2.33
CA VAL A 76 14.03 -12.50 -3.37
C VAL A 76 14.73 -13.77 -3.82
N ASP A 77 14.63 -14.11 -5.10
CA ASP A 77 15.18 -15.33 -5.68
C ASP A 77 14.81 -16.60 -4.89
N GLY A 78 13.53 -16.65 -4.46
CA GLY A 78 12.97 -17.74 -3.66
C GLY A 78 13.30 -17.71 -2.17
N THR A 79 14.22 -16.87 -1.71
CA THR A 79 14.58 -16.71 -0.28
C THR A 79 13.60 -15.77 0.40
N ASP A 80 13.02 -16.19 1.53
CA ASP A 80 12.17 -15.31 2.35
C ASP A 80 13.05 -14.26 3.05
N VAL A 81 12.72 -12.99 2.82
CA VAL A 81 13.43 -11.82 3.34
C VAL A 81 12.50 -10.87 4.11
N SER A 82 11.38 -11.38 4.57
CA SER A 82 10.30 -10.58 5.19
C SER A 82 10.75 -9.81 6.43
N SER A 83 11.69 -10.34 7.21
CA SER A 83 12.31 -9.69 8.37
C SER A 83 13.46 -8.77 7.95
N GLU A 84 14.33 -9.23 7.07
CA GLU A 84 15.55 -8.56 6.63
C GLU A 84 15.25 -7.21 5.98
N ILE A 85 14.20 -7.14 5.19
CA ILE A 85 13.79 -5.90 4.52
C ILE A 85 13.22 -4.83 5.48
N ARG A 86 12.97 -5.18 6.73
CA ARG A 86 12.44 -4.27 7.75
C ARG A 86 13.50 -3.65 8.66
N THR A 87 14.76 -4.03 8.49
CA THR A 87 15.87 -3.50 9.26
C THR A 87 16.05 -1.99 9.07
N GLN A 88 16.71 -1.37 10.04
CA GLN A 88 17.06 0.05 9.99
C GLN A 88 17.99 0.34 8.81
N GLU A 89 18.88 -0.58 8.51
CA GLU A 89 19.86 -0.47 7.44
C GLU A 89 19.22 -0.41 6.05
N VAL A 90 18.29 -1.32 5.75
CA VAL A 90 17.47 -1.25 4.53
C VAL A 90 16.63 0.02 4.49
N SER A 91 16.05 0.41 5.65
CA SER A 91 15.23 1.61 5.75
C SER A 91 16.00 2.90 5.44
N ALA A 92 17.30 2.95 5.76
CA ALA A 92 18.15 4.10 5.48
C ALA A 92 18.51 4.25 3.98
N ARG A 93 18.51 3.15 3.23
CA ARG A 93 18.97 3.10 1.83
C ARG A 93 17.83 3.06 0.80
N VAL A 94 16.63 2.59 1.19
CA VAL A 94 15.52 2.33 0.26
C VAL A 94 15.11 3.57 -0.55
N SER A 95 15.13 4.77 0.01
CA SER A 95 14.76 5.98 -0.74
C SER A 95 15.77 6.34 -1.83
N ALA A 96 17.03 5.97 -1.69
CA ALA A 96 18.04 6.17 -2.73
C ALA A 96 17.78 5.24 -3.93
N VAL A 97 17.54 3.95 -3.66
CA VAL A 97 17.22 2.95 -4.68
C VAL A 97 15.88 3.25 -5.36
N ALA A 98 14.85 3.62 -4.58
CA ALA A 98 13.51 3.89 -5.09
C ALA A 98 13.43 5.13 -6.03
N ARG A 99 14.43 6.00 -6.03
CA ARG A 99 14.49 7.17 -6.93
C ARG A 99 15.08 6.84 -8.30
N VAL A 100 15.74 5.69 -8.46
CA VAL A 100 16.32 5.30 -9.74
C VAL A 100 15.22 4.99 -10.74
N PRO A 101 15.14 5.66 -11.90
CA PRO A 101 14.02 5.50 -12.83
C PRO A 101 13.79 4.05 -13.30
N ALA A 102 14.88 3.33 -13.63
CA ALA A 102 14.79 1.92 -14.06
C ALA A 102 14.21 1.00 -12.97
N VAL A 103 14.54 1.22 -11.69
CA VAL A 103 13.94 0.50 -10.55
C VAL A 103 12.44 0.77 -10.49
N ARG A 104 12.04 2.02 -10.62
CA ARG A 104 10.63 2.40 -10.60
C ARG A 104 9.85 1.77 -11.75
N GLU A 105 10.37 1.90 -12.97
CA GLU A 105 9.74 1.33 -14.17
C GLU A 105 9.53 -0.18 -14.00
N HIS A 106 10.56 -0.91 -13.59
CA HIS A 106 10.50 -2.35 -13.36
C HIS A 106 9.47 -2.72 -12.28
N LEU A 107 9.52 -2.09 -11.10
CA LEU A 107 8.62 -2.43 -10.01
C LEU A 107 7.18 -1.97 -10.25
N ILE A 108 6.95 -0.83 -10.89
CA ILE A 108 5.61 -0.35 -11.25
C ILE A 108 4.94 -1.33 -12.24
N ALA A 109 5.69 -1.84 -13.23
CA ALA A 109 5.17 -2.85 -14.16
C ALA A 109 4.73 -4.12 -13.40
N ARG A 110 5.53 -4.62 -12.45
CA ARG A 110 5.17 -5.77 -11.62
C ARG A 110 3.98 -5.50 -10.71
N GLN A 111 3.93 -4.33 -10.07
CA GLN A 111 2.81 -3.91 -9.23
C GLN A 111 1.49 -3.89 -10.03
N ARG A 112 1.52 -3.32 -11.23
CA ARG A 112 0.36 -3.31 -12.14
C ARG A 112 -0.08 -4.71 -12.54
N ALA A 113 0.85 -5.62 -12.81
CA ALA A 113 0.54 -7.01 -13.13
C ALA A 113 -0.14 -7.72 -11.94
N ILE A 114 0.36 -7.53 -10.71
CA ILE A 114 -0.25 -8.07 -9.48
C ILE A 114 -1.65 -7.50 -9.28
N ILE A 115 -1.83 -6.20 -9.43
CA ILE A 115 -3.13 -5.52 -9.31
C ILE A 115 -4.13 -6.06 -10.34
N ALA A 116 -3.71 -6.22 -11.59
CA ALA A 116 -4.56 -6.74 -12.67
C ALA A 116 -4.97 -8.20 -12.45
N ALA A 117 -4.12 -9.01 -11.82
CA ALA A 117 -4.41 -10.42 -11.51
C ALA A 117 -5.23 -10.59 -10.22
N ALA A 118 -5.31 -9.58 -9.35
CA ALA A 118 -5.94 -9.69 -8.04
C ALA A 118 -7.46 -9.88 -8.15
N ARG A 119 -7.96 -10.98 -7.58
CA ARG A 119 -9.40 -11.26 -7.49
C ARG A 119 -9.76 -11.53 -6.02
N PRO A 120 -10.89 -10.99 -5.50
CA PRO A 120 -11.88 -10.17 -6.19
C PRO A 120 -11.48 -8.70 -6.38
N GLY A 121 -10.34 -8.27 -5.85
CA GLY A 121 -9.77 -6.95 -5.91
C GLY A 121 -8.59 -6.81 -4.95
N VAL A 122 -8.03 -5.61 -4.81
CA VAL A 122 -6.84 -5.38 -4.00
C VAL A 122 -6.87 -4.03 -3.30
N VAL A 123 -6.32 -4.00 -2.08
CA VAL A 123 -5.86 -2.79 -1.39
C VAL A 123 -4.35 -2.71 -1.59
N ALA A 124 -3.88 -1.71 -2.31
CA ALA A 124 -2.45 -1.47 -2.48
C ALA A 124 -2.03 -0.22 -1.70
N GLU A 125 -0.90 -0.34 -1.00
CA GLU A 125 -0.32 0.79 -0.27
C GLU A 125 1.04 1.20 -0.82
N GLY A 126 1.34 2.50 -0.72
CA GLY A 126 2.62 3.05 -1.19
C GLY A 126 2.80 4.53 -0.93
N ARG A 127 3.34 5.22 -1.95
CA ARG A 127 3.56 6.66 -1.98
C ARG A 127 2.84 7.34 -3.15
N ASP A 128 2.69 6.61 -4.24
CA ASP A 128 2.23 7.09 -5.55
C ASP A 128 1.29 6.09 -6.22
N ILE A 129 0.60 5.29 -5.41
CA ILE A 129 -0.34 4.30 -5.93
C ILE A 129 -1.47 5.01 -6.69
N GLY A 130 -2.08 6.03 -6.09
CA GLY A 130 -3.20 6.76 -6.67
C GLY A 130 -2.82 7.73 -7.79
N THR A 131 -1.54 8.11 -7.91
CA THR A 131 -1.06 9.04 -8.95
C THR A 131 -0.41 8.32 -10.12
N VAL A 132 0.39 7.28 -9.86
CA VAL A 132 1.26 6.65 -10.87
C VAL A 132 0.89 5.19 -11.12
N VAL A 133 0.80 4.37 -10.08
CA VAL A 133 0.63 2.91 -10.24
C VAL A 133 -0.76 2.58 -10.74
N ALA A 134 -1.79 3.10 -10.08
CA ALA A 134 -3.20 2.83 -10.36
C ALA A 134 -4.03 4.13 -10.32
N PRO A 135 -3.84 5.06 -11.29
CA PRO A 135 -4.56 6.33 -11.31
C PRO A 135 -6.08 6.17 -11.52
N ALA A 136 -6.55 5.01 -11.96
CA ALA A 136 -7.95 4.66 -12.10
C ALA A 136 -8.52 3.90 -10.88
N ALA A 137 -7.85 3.91 -9.72
CA ALA A 137 -8.35 3.25 -8.52
C ALA A 137 -9.71 3.84 -8.10
N GLN A 138 -10.67 2.98 -7.75
CA GLN A 138 -12.04 3.37 -7.39
C GLN A 138 -12.09 4.19 -6.09
N LEU A 139 -11.19 3.90 -5.15
CA LEU A 139 -10.99 4.71 -3.95
C LEU A 139 -9.50 5.02 -3.80
N LYS A 140 -9.18 6.29 -3.60
CA LYS A 140 -7.85 6.75 -3.26
C LYS A 140 -7.90 7.45 -1.90
N VAL A 141 -7.05 7.01 -0.99
CA VAL A 141 -6.92 7.57 0.36
C VAL A 141 -5.48 8.02 0.55
N PHE A 142 -5.30 9.26 0.97
CA PHE A 142 -4.01 9.75 1.44
C PHE A 142 -4.05 9.76 2.97
N LEU A 143 -3.41 8.76 3.58
CA LEU A 143 -3.39 8.56 5.03
C LEU A 143 -2.22 9.32 5.64
N THR A 144 -2.49 10.30 6.47
CA THR A 144 -1.49 11.09 7.18
C THR A 144 -1.67 11.02 8.70
N ALA A 145 -0.70 11.50 9.43
CA ALA A 145 -0.77 11.78 10.86
C ALA A 145 0.30 12.82 11.23
N ASP A 146 0.13 13.49 12.36
CA ASP A 146 1.13 14.37 12.95
C ASP A 146 2.52 13.70 13.04
N PRO A 147 3.62 14.43 12.79
CA PRO A 147 4.98 13.86 12.82
C PRO A 147 5.31 13.14 14.12
N GLY A 148 4.94 13.70 15.27
CA GLY A 148 5.18 13.06 16.56
C GLY A 148 4.36 11.77 16.75
N ALA A 149 3.10 11.74 16.28
CA ALA A 149 2.27 10.53 16.31
C ALA A 149 2.89 9.43 15.43
N ARG A 150 3.37 9.78 14.22
CA ARG A 150 4.05 8.85 13.33
C ARG A 150 5.34 8.31 13.94
N ALA A 151 6.13 9.18 14.57
CA ALA A 151 7.37 8.79 15.24
C ALA A 151 7.10 7.80 16.38
N ARG A 152 6.12 8.07 17.26
CA ARG A 152 5.72 7.16 18.33
C ARG A 152 5.29 5.78 17.82
N ARG A 153 4.44 5.75 16.77
CA ARG A 153 3.99 4.49 16.15
C ARG A 153 5.17 3.68 15.60
N ARG A 154 6.08 4.34 14.91
CA ARG A 154 7.25 3.67 14.32
C ARG A 154 8.26 3.24 15.37
N ALA A 155 8.48 4.02 16.42
CA ALA A 155 9.35 3.65 17.54
C ALA A 155 8.83 2.39 18.25
N ALA A 156 7.51 2.30 18.46
CA ALA A 156 6.88 1.11 19.02
C ALA A 156 7.07 -0.13 18.13
N GLU A 157 6.96 0.02 16.80
CA GLU A 157 7.20 -1.08 15.85
C GLU A 157 8.66 -1.58 15.87
N LEU A 158 9.62 -0.69 16.09
CA LEU A 158 11.05 -0.98 16.01
C LEU A 158 11.69 -1.21 17.39
N SER A 159 10.96 -1.02 18.49
CA SER A 159 11.50 -0.96 19.86
C SER A 159 12.66 0.04 19.97
N ALA A 160 12.53 1.20 19.32
CA ALA A 160 13.55 2.24 19.19
C ALA A 160 13.16 3.54 19.90
N ASP A 161 14.10 4.49 20.02
CA ASP A 161 13.84 5.83 20.56
C ASP A 161 12.95 6.64 19.61
N ALA A 162 11.97 7.36 20.17
CA ALA A 162 11.01 8.13 19.39
C ALA A 162 11.64 9.35 18.70
N GLY A 163 12.60 10.03 19.36
CA GLY A 163 13.26 11.22 18.81
C GLY A 163 14.19 10.87 17.64
N GLU A 164 14.97 9.81 17.76
CA GLU A 164 15.80 9.31 16.66
C GLU A 164 14.92 8.85 15.47
N THR A 165 13.79 8.22 15.80
CA THR A 165 12.81 7.76 14.80
C THR A 165 12.20 8.94 14.06
N GLU A 166 11.85 10.04 14.74
CA GLU A 166 11.28 11.24 14.14
C GLU A 166 12.25 11.89 13.14
N ALA A 167 13.52 12.05 13.54
CA ALA A 167 14.56 12.60 12.68
C ALA A 167 14.79 11.74 11.42
N ALA A 168 14.81 10.43 11.58
CA ALA A 168 14.94 9.47 10.47
C ALA A 168 13.73 9.52 9.53
N GLN A 169 12.50 9.63 10.06
CA GLN A 169 11.29 9.76 9.27
C GLN A 169 11.24 11.09 8.53
N ALA A 170 11.57 12.22 9.18
CA ALA A 170 11.60 13.52 8.55
C ALA A 170 12.62 13.59 7.41
N ARG A 171 13.79 12.93 7.57
CA ARG A 171 14.77 12.77 6.49
C ARG A 171 14.18 11.96 5.33
N ARG A 172 13.52 10.86 5.61
CA ARG A 172 12.93 9.99 4.60
C ARG A 172 11.80 10.68 3.86
N ASP A 173 10.91 11.37 4.57
CA ASP A 173 9.80 12.11 3.95
C ASP A 173 10.33 13.19 2.99
N ARG A 174 11.43 13.87 3.32
CA ARG A 174 12.08 14.81 2.40
C ARG A 174 12.64 14.12 1.15
N LEU A 175 13.22 12.93 1.29
CA LEU A 175 13.72 12.16 0.16
C LEU A 175 12.59 11.60 -0.73
N ASP A 176 11.48 11.24 -0.13
CA ASP A 176 10.32 10.66 -0.83
C ASP A 176 9.35 11.75 -1.36
N ALA A 177 9.53 13.03 -1.01
CA ALA A 177 8.58 14.12 -1.28
C ALA A 177 8.15 14.22 -2.75
N ALA A 178 9.10 14.13 -3.69
CA ALA A 178 8.81 14.18 -5.13
C ALA A 178 7.96 12.99 -5.64
N GLN A 179 7.82 11.93 -4.84
CA GLN A 179 7.10 10.71 -5.19
C GLN A 179 5.88 10.48 -4.29
N SER A 180 5.55 11.45 -3.43
CA SER A 180 4.51 11.34 -2.41
C SER A 180 3.44 12.41 -2.57
N GLU A 181 3.15 12.82 -3.81
CA GLU A 181 2.06 13.75 -4.08
C GLU A 181 0.71 13.05 -3.90
N MET A 182 -0.18 13.73 -3.18
CA MET A 182 -1.55 13.28 -3.05
C MET A 182 -2.27 13.41 -4.41
N ALA A 183 -2.92 12.34 -4.85
CA ALA A 183 -3.75 12.41 -6.06
C ALA A 183 -4.88 13.43 -5.87
N ALA A 184 -5.21 14.19 -6.91
CA ALA A 184 -6.20 15.27 -6.84
C ALA A 184 -7.60 14.80 -6.42
N ASP A 185 -7.93 13.53 -6.69
CA ASP A 185 -9.17 12.86 -6.33
C ASP A 185 -9.05 11.97 -5.08
N ALA A 186 -7.91 12.01 -4.39
CA ALA A 186 -7.73 11.27 -3.15
C ALA A 186 -8.42 11.96 -1.97
N LEU A 187 -8.96 11.16 -1.06
CA LEU A 187 -9.48 11.62 0.22
C LEU A 187 -8.33 11.71 1.24
N LEU A 188 -8.13 12.89 1.79
CA LEU A 188 -7.19 13.07 2.90
C LEU A 188 -7.82 12.50 4.18
N LEU A 189 -7.12 11.56 4.81
CA LEU A 189 -7.50 11.00 6.10
C LEU A 189 -6.39 11.25 7.11
N ASP A 190 -6.63 12.18 8.03
CA ASP A 190 -5.75 12.40 9.17
C ASP A 190 -6.08 11.40 10.27
N ALA A 191 -5.09 10.58 10.61
CA ALA A 191 -5.18 9.53 11.62
C ALA A 191 -4.47 9.92 12.93
N THR A 192 -4.16 11.20 13.16
CA THR A 192 -3.40 11.65 14.34
C THR A 192 -4.04 11.12 15.62
N ASP A 193 -5.33 11.35 15.80
CA ASP A 193 -6.08 11.00 17.00
C ASP A 193 -6.96 9.74 16.82
N LEU A 194 -6.83 9.03 15.70
CA LEU A 194 -7.63 7.85 15.42
C LEU A 194 -6.90 6.57 15.85
N THR A 195 -7.68 5.64 16.39
CA THR A 195 -7.27 4.25 16.56
C THR A 195 -7.17 3.55 15.21
N LEU A 196 -6.48 2.41 15.18
CA LEU A 196 -6.39 1.60 13.97
C LEU A 196 -7.77 1.14 13.48
N ASP A 197 -8.64 0.73 14.40
CA ASP A 197 -9.98 0.23 14.08
C ASP A 197 -10.85 1.33 13.48
N GLU A 198 -10.80 2.55 14.01
CA GLU A 198 -11.50 3.71 13.43
C GLU A 198 -11.00 4.07 12.03
N VAL A 199 -9.71 3.95 11.77
CA VAL A 199 -9.14 4.15 10.42
C VAL A 199 -9.65 3.08 9.46
N ILE A 200 -9.63 1.81 9.88
CA ILE A 200 -10.13 0.68 9.07
C ILE A 200 -11.62 0.88 8.77
N GLU A 201 -12.43 1.18 9.77
CA GLU A 201 -13.87 1.42 9.62
C GLU A 201 -14.16 2.55 8.61
N LYS A 202 -13.47 3.70 8.77
CA LYS A 202 -13.64 4.84 7.85
C LYS A 202 -13.31 4.48 6.41
N ILE A 203 -12.17 3.82 6.17
CA ILE A 203 -11.77 3.44 4.81
C ILE A 203 -12.72 2.39 4.24
N THR A 204 -13.13 1.40 5.05
CA THR A 204 -14.07 0.36 4.63
C THR A 204 -15.44 0.94 4.25
N ARG A 205 -15.96 1.88 5.04
CA ARG A 205 -17.20 2.60 4.73
C ARG A 205 -17.08 3.36 3.41
N LEU A 206 -16.03 4.16 3.23
CA LEU A 206 -15.76 4.88 1.99
C LEU A 206 -15.62 3.95 0.78
N ALA A 207 -15.03 2.78 0.97
CA ALA A 207 -14.92 1.77 -0.08
C ALA A 207 -16.29 1.24 -0.51
N ARG A 208 -17.15 0.91 0.46
CA ARG A 208 -18.53 0.46 0.19
C ARG A 208 -19.35 1.53 -0.52
N GLU A 209 -19.28 2.79 -0.06
CA GLU A 209 -19.97 3.93 -0.67
C GLU A 209 -19.57 4.17 -2.14
N ARG A 210 -18.33 3.84 -2.50
CA ARG A 210 -17.79 3.98 -3.87
C ARG A 210 -17.85 2.70 -4.70
N GLY A 211 -18.45 1.63 -4.20
CA GLY A 211 -18.46 0.32 -4.84
C GLY A 211 -17.05 -0.30 -4.95
N ALA A 212 -16.08 0.25 -4.24
CA ALA A 212 -14.73 -0.27 -4.21
C ALA A 212 -14.67 -1.52 -3.34
N GLY A 213 -14.26 -2.65 -3.90
CA GLY A 213 -14.23 -3.93 -3.20
C GLY A 213 -15.45 -4.81 -3.42
N LEU A 214 -16.46 -4.35 -4.14
CA LEU A 214 -17.50 -5.22 -4.63
C LEU A 214 -16.98 -6.00 -5.85
N PHE A 215 -16.94 -7.32 -5.75
CA PHE A 215 -16.77 -8.18 -6.91
C PHE A 215 -18.09 -8.15 -7.68
N ILE A 216 -18.11 -7.49 -8.81
CA ILE A 216 -19.20 -7.56 -9.78
C ILE A 216 -18.79 -8.60 -10.81
N PRO A 217 -19.38 -9.81 -10.88
CA PRO A 217 -19.12 -10.76 -11.96
C PRO A 217 -19.40 -10.10 -13.31
N GLU A 218 -18.61 -10.45 -14.31
CA GLU A 218 -18.81 -9.95 -15.66
C GLU A 218 -20.24 -10.30 -16.13
N GLY A 219 -21.04 -9.29 -16.46
CA GLY A 219 -22.43 -9.45 -16.87
C GLY A 219 -23.50 -9.32 -15.77
N ALA A 220 -23.14 -8.98 -14.53
CA ALA A 220 -24.12 -8.69 -13.50
C ALA A 220 -24.41 -7.19 -13.41
N GLU A 221 -25.69 -6.82 -13.49
CA GLU A 221 -26.17 -5.46 -13.22
C GLU A 221 -26.47 -5.28 -11.72
N LEU A 222 -26.04 -4.17 -11.14
CA LEU A 222 -26.47 -3.73 -9.82
C LEU A 222 -27.93 -3.26 -9.90
N VAL A 223 -28.85 -4.06 -9.37
CA VAL A 223 -30.25 -3.68 -9.25
C VAL A 223 -30.48 -3.09 -7.86
N ALA A 224 -31.01 -1.87 -7.83
CA ALA A 224 -31.47 -1.28 -6.59
C ALA A 224 -32.63 -2.09 -6.02
N LEU A 225 -32.56 -2.49 -4.77
CA LEU A 225 -33.66 -3.19 -4.10
C LEU A 225 -34.90 -2.27 -4.08
N PRO A 226 -36.07 -2.73 -4.53
CA PRO A 226 -37.28 -1.93 -4.47
C PRO A 226 -37.72 -1.75 -2.99
N GLY A 227 -37.68 -0.52 -2.56
CA GLY A 227 -38.44 0.10 -1.51
C GLY A 227 -38.49 -0.57 -0.12
N GLN A 228 -37.65 -0.07 0.77
CA GLN A 228 -38.10 0.29 2.12
C GLN A 228 -37.96 1.81 2.23
N GLY A 229 -39.02 2.48 2.73
CA GLY A 229 -39.20 3.90 2.65
C GLY A 229 -38.01 4.72 3.21
N GLN A 230 -37.81 5.83 2.55
CA GLN A 230 -37.05 7.01 2.97
C GLN A 230 -36.38 6.90 4.34
N GLU A 231 -35.15 6.36 4.39
CA GLU A 231 -34.10 6.71 5.36
C GLU A 231 -32.87 5.79 5.32
N ASP A 232 -32.73 4.88 4.32
CA ASP A 232 -31.49 4.09 4.21
C ASP A 232 -30.95 4.09 2.78
N LYS A 233 -30.02 5.03 2.52
CA LYS A 233 -29.30 5.14 1.26
C LYS A 233 -28.09 4.20 1.27
N GLY A 234 -28.28 2.90 1.18
CA GLY A 234 -27.11 2.02 1.16
C GLY A 234 -27.28 0.52 1.11
N SER A 235 -28.47 0.00 0.93
CA SER A 235 -28.64 -1.46 0.78
C SER A 235 -28.71 -1.85 -0.71
N TRP A 236 -27.71 -2.60 -1.16
CA TRP A 236 -27.67 -3.21 -2.48
C TRP A 236 -27.66 -4.74 -2.32
N ALA A 237 -28.42 -5.45 -3.12
CA ALA A 237 -28.40 -6.90 -3.20
C ALA A 237 -28.19 -7.40 -4.62
N TRP A 238 -27.67 -8.60 -4.76
CA TRP A 238 -27.43 -9.26 -6.02
C TRP A 238 -28.75 -9.79 -6.64
N ALA A 239 -29.00 -9.46 -7.89
CA ALA A 239 -29.99 -10.15 -8.70
C ALA A 239 -29.29 -11.33 -9.40
N GLY A 240 -29.22 -12.50 -8.73
CA GLY A 240 -28.55 -13.66 -9.33
C GLY A 240 -28.64 -14.96 -8.55
N ASP A 241 -29.29 -14.98 -7.37
CA ASP A 241 -29.50 -16.23 -6.62
C ASP A 241 -30.98 -16.63 -6.67
N GLN A 242 -31.38 -17.08 -7.85
CA GLN A 242 -32.61 -17.88 -8.03
C GLN A 242 -32.26 -19.07 -8.92
N SER A 243 -31.61 -20.08 -8.33
CA SER A 243 -31.68 -21.45 -8.86
C SER A 243 -31.43 -22.46 -7.75
N SER A 244 -32.55 -23.02 -7.29
CA SER A 244 -32.82 -24.38 -6.78
C SER A 244 -31.81 -25.00 -5.84
#